data_6ccbe973f42976609bf3707e9606eadb
#
_entry.id   6ccbe973f42976609bf3707e9606eadb
#
_cell.length_a   1.000
_cell.length_b   1.000
_cell.length_c   1.000
_cell.angle_alpha   90.00
_cell.angle_beta   90.00
_cell.angle_gamma   90.00
#
_symmetry.space_group_name_H-M   'P 1'
#
loop_
_entity.id
_entity.type
_entity.pdbx_description
1 polymer ?
#
loop_
_entity_poly.entity_id
_entity_poly.type
_entity_poly.pdbx_seq_one_letter_code
_entity_poly.pdbx_strand_id
1 'polypeptide(L)'
;MAQTDIPRWLEWARELQAIGQTGLAFTQSPYDTQRYRRLGEIAAEIVAAHTTLPKSEILQGFSAQPGYATTKVDVRGAVVRDGRILLVQERRDQRWCMPGGWADVGERPSEMVAREVWEESGFRVRPAKIIGIFDANRGNRPLECYHAYKVVFFCDITGGEARDSDETMAVDFFDFDALPPLSSDRTNDRHLTEVQAHLRDPNRLAAFD
;
A
#
# COMPACT_ATOMS: atom_id res chain seq x y z
N MET A 1 -18.95 7.45 -9.49
CA MET A 1 -17.64 7.64 -10.15
C MET A 1 -17.28 6.33 -10.84
N ALA A 2 -16.90 6.36 -12.11
CA ALA A 2 -16.52 5.13 -12.82
C ALA A 2 -15.27 4.55 -12.15
N GLN A 3 -15.36 3.33 -11.67
CA GLN A 3 -14.24 2.54 -11.20
C GLN A 3 -13.32 2.36 -12.41
N THR A 4 -12.14 2.96 -12.39
CA THR A 4 -11.15 2.73 -13.46
C THR A 4 -10.65 1.30 -13.26
N ASP A 5 -11.12 0.41 -14.12
CA ASP A 5 -10.69 -0.98 -14.12
C ASP A 5 -9.19 -1.06 -14.41
N ILE A 6 -8.53 -1.99 -13.73
CA ILE A 6 -7.13 -2.32 -14.00
C ILE A 6 -7.02 -2.72 -15.48
N PRO A 7 -6.07 -2.17 -16.26
CA PRO A 7 -5.89 -2.57 -17.63
C PRO A 7 -5.68 -4.07 -17.74
N ARG A 8 -6.38 -4.71 -18.69
CA ARG A 8 -6.37 -6.16 -18.87
C ARG A 8 -4.96 -6.76 -19.04
N TRP A 9 -4.07 -6.03 -19.70
CA TRP A 9 -2.68 -6.47 -19.87
C TRP A 9 -1.94 -6.58 -18.52
N LEU A 10 -2.25 -5.72 -17.53
CA LEU A 10 -1.62 -5.76 -16.22
C LEU A 10 -2.18 -6.91 -15.38
N GLU A 11 -3.49 -7.19 -15.48
CA GLU A 11 -4.08 -8.39 -14.86
C GLU A 11 -3.38 -9.65 -15.37
N TRP A 12 -3.25 -9.80 -16.68
CA TRP A 12 -2.56 -10.93 -17.29
C TRP A 12 -1.09 -11.04 -16.87
N ALA A 13 -0.37 -9.92 -16.85
CA ALA A 13 1.03 -9.91 -16.45
C ALA A 13 1.20 -10.38 -15.00
N ARG A 14 0.35 -9.92 -14.08
CA ARG A 14 0.34 -10.34 -12.67
C ARG A 14 -0.01 -11.81 -12.51
N GLU A 15 -1.02 -12.30 -13.22
CA GLU A 15 -1.43 -13.70 -13.18
C GLU A 15 -0.32 -14.62 -13.70
N LEU A 16 0.28 -14.31 -14.83
CA LEU A 16 1.41 -15.07 -15.40
C LEU A 16 2.62 -15.07 -14.46
N GLN A 17 2.95 -13.91 -13.89
CA GLN A 17 4.03 -13.79 -12.90
C GLN A 17 3.75 -14.65 -11.66
N ALA A 18 2.54 -14.59 -11.09
CA ALA A 18 2.16 -15.35 -9.91
C ALA A 18 2.18 -16.86 -10.15
N ILE A 19 1.68 -17.33 -11.30
CA ILE A 19 1.75 -18.74 -11.70
C ILE A 19 3.22 -19.16 -11.86
N GLY A 20 4.03 -18.38 -12.54
CA GLY A 20 5.46 -18.65 -12.76
C GLY A 20 6.22 -18.74 -11.46
N GLN A 21 6.09 -17.76 -10.59
CA GLN A 21 6.76 -17.69 -9.28
C GLN A 21 6.34 -18.86 -8.37
N THR A 22 5.04 -19.11 -8.24
CA THR A 22 4.52 -20.19 -7.41
C THR A 22 4.96 -21.55 -7.96
N GLY A 23 4.89 -21.73 -9.30
CA GLY A 23 5.34 -22.97 -9.93
C GLY A 23 6.82 -23.24 -9.70
N LEU A 24 7.68 -22.21 -9.81
CA LEU A 24 9.13 -22.34 -9.52
C LEU A 24 9.42 -22.73 -8.06
N ALA A 25 8.59 -22.28 -7.12
CA ALA A 25 8.77 -22.59 -5.71
C ALA A 25 8.51 -24.06 -5.37
N PHE A 26 7.65 -24.74 -6.10
CA PHE A 26 7.18 -26.09 -5.75
C PHE A 26 7.57 -27.17 -6.75
N THR A 27 8.00 -26.82 -7.98
CA THR A 27 8.38 -27.84 -8.98
C THR A 27 9.73 -28.48 -8.66
N GLN A 28 9.81 -29.79 -8.94
CA GLN A 28 11.06 -30.54 -8.99
C GLN A 28 11.45 -30.96 -10.42
N SER A 29 10.59 -30.66 -11.39
CA SER A 29 10.78 -30.99 -12.80
C SER A 29 11.62 -29.94 -13.50
N PRO A 30 12.74 -30.29 -14.16
CA PRO A 30 13.52 -29.34 -14.97
C PRO A 30 12.72 -28.79 -16.16
N TYR A 31 11.79 -29.57 -16.71
CA TYR A 31 10.93 -29.11 -17.79
C TYR A 31 9.91 -28.07 -17.32
N ASP A 32 9.33 -28.29 -16.16
CA ASP A 32 8.39 -27.32 -15.59
C ASP A 32 9.10 -26.06 -15.08
N THR A 33 10.31 -26.21 -14.54
CA THR A 33 11.17 -25.07 -14.19
C THR A 33 11.37 -24.16 -15.42
N GLN A 34 11.66 -24.72 -16.60
CA GLN A 34 11.81 -23.95 -17.83
C GLN A 34 10.49 -23.26 -18.24
N ARG A 35 9.36 -23.96 -18.13
CA ARG A 35 8.04 -23.40 -18.45
C ARG A 35 7.66 -22.26 -17.53
N TYR A 36 7.86 -22.41 -16.20
CA TYR A 36 7.54 -21.38 -15.23
C TYR A 36 8.46 -20.15 -15.36
N ARG A 37 9.75 -20.34 -15.69
CA ARG A 37 10.63 -19.21 -16.04
C ARG A 37 10.11 -18.47 -17.25
N ARG A 38 9.65 -19.19 -18.29
CA ARG A 38 9.09 -18.57 -19.50
C ARG A 38 7.82 -17.76 -19.20
N LEU A 39 6.96 -18.21 -18.28
CA LEU A 39 5.80 -17.43 -17.85
C LEU A 39 6.21 -16.09 -17.22
N GLY A 40 7.21 -16.08 -16.35
CA GLY A 40 7.77 -14.85 -15.77
C GLY A 40 8.37 -13.91 -16.82
N GLU A 41 9.06 -14.46 -17.83
CA GLU A 41 9.60 -13.67 -18.95
C GLU A 41 8.48 -13.03 -19.79
N ILE A 42 7.40 -13.78 -20.10
CA ILE A 42 6.25 -13.24 -20.82
C ILE A 42 5.57 -12.13 -20.02
N ALA A 43 5.38 -12.33 -18.71
CA ALA A 43 4.85 -11.29 -17.84
C ALA A 43 5.69 -10.01 -17.89
N ALA A 44 7.02 -10.14 -17.82
CA ALA A 44 7.94 -9.00 -17.92
C ALA A 44 7.91 -8.34 -19.32
N GLU A 45 7.75 -9.11 -20.39
CA GLU A 45 7.58 -8.59 -21.76
C GLU A 45 6.29 -7.75 -21.88
N ILE A 46 5.19 -8.23 -21.30
CA ILE A 46 3.92 -7.49 -21.29
C ILE A 46 4.08 -6.16 -20.54
N VAL A 47 4.68 -6.17 -19.33
CA VAL A 47 4.88 -4.94 -18.55
C VAL A 47 5.81 -3.97 -19.29
N ALA A 48 6.92 -4.44 -19.84
CA ALA A 48 7.86 -3.60 -20.60
C ALA A 48 7.24 -2.97 -21.85
N ALA A 49 6.30 -3.65 -22.50
CA ALA A 49 5.60 -3.12 -23.67
C ALA A 49 4.62 -1.97 -23.34
N HIS A 50 4.23 -1.82 -22.08
CA HIS A 50 3.24 -0.83 -21.62
C HIS A 50 3.78 0.18 -20.61
N THR A 51 5.08 0.10 -20.29
CA THR A 51 5.75 1.01 -19.34
C THR A 51 7.10 1.47 -19.90
N THR A 52 7.77 2.37 -19.19
CA THR A 52 9.14 2.80 -19.52
C THR A 52 10.22 1.94 -18.85
N LEU A 53 9.84 0.93 -18.08
CA LEU A 53 10.76 0.07 -17.36
C LEU A 53 11.40 -0.96 -18.29
N PRO A 54 12.72 -1.18 -18.24
CA PRO A 54 13.38 -2.21 -19.03
C PRO A 54 13.01 -3.61 -18.52
N LYS A 55 12.84 -4.57 -19.43
CA LYS A 55 12.49 -5.96 -19.10
C LYS A 55 13.40 -6.59 -18.05
N SER A 56 14.70 -6.28 -18.07
CA SER A 56 15.69 -6.81 -17.10
C SER A 56 15.39 -6.37 -15.67
N GLU A 57 15.01 -5.13 -15.47
CA GLU A 57 14.65 -4.58 -14.15
C GLU A 57 13.35 -5.22 -13.62
N ILE A 58 12.36 -5.41 -14.49
CA ILE A 58 11.11 -6.09 -14.15
C ILE A 58 11.37 -7.54 -13.71
N LEU A 59 12.20 -8.29 -14.48
CA LEU A 59 12.58 -9.66 -14.14
C LEU A 59 13.35 -9.74 -12.83
N GLN A 60 14.25 -8.80 -12.56
CA GLN A 60 14.94 -8.71 -11.29
C GLN A 60 13.96 -8.52 -10.12
N GLY A 61 12.98 -7.62 -10.28
CA GLY A 61 11.91 -7.40 -9.31
C GLY A 61 11.08 -8.68 -9.05
N PHE A 62 10.71 -9.42 -10.09
CA PHE A 62 9.99 -10.69 -9.95
C PHE A 62 10.78 -11.77 -9.22
N SER A 63 12.10 -11.80 -9.42
CA SER A 63 13.00 -12.79 -8.82
C SER A 63 13.40 -12.46 -7.38
N ALA A 64 13.18 -11.23 -6.93
CA ALA A 64 13.60 -10.75 -5.61
C ALA A 64 12.83 -11.42 -4.45
N GLN A 65 11.66 -12.00 -4.73
CA GLN A 65 10.82 -12.65 -3.71
C GLN A 65 10.43 -14.06 -4.18
N PRO A 66 11.29 -15.07 -3.97
CA PRO A 66 10.96 -16.45 -4.30
C PRO A 66 9.87 -16.99 -3.35
N GLY A 67 9.16 -18.03 -3.78
CA GLY A 67 8.12 -18.68 -3.00
C GLY A 67 6.73 -18.48 -3.59
N TYR A 68 5.70 -18.77 -2.79
CA TYR A 68 4.31 -18.56 -3.20
C TYR A 68 4.04 -17.07 -3.44
N ALA A 69 3.49 -16.76 -4.61
CA ALA A 69 3.11 -15.37 -4.93
C ALA A 69 1.89 -14.98 -4.09
N THR A 70 2.07 -14.03 -3.18
CA THR A 70 0.99 -13.52 -2.34
C THR A 70 0.89 -12.01 -2.45
N THR A 71 -0.29 -11.48 -2.15
CA THR A 71 -0.54 -10.04 -2.06
C THR A 71 0.27 -9.44 -0.90
N LYS A 72 0.92 -8.32 -1.13
CA LYS A 72 1.61 -7.55 -0.09
C LYS A 72 0.60 -6.83 0.80
N VAL A 73 1.00 -6.49 2.01
CA VAL A 73 0.19 -5.71 2.94
C VAL A 73 0.89 -4.38 3.23
N ASP A 74 0.13 -3.30 3.08
CA ASP A 74 0.51 -1.94 3.45
C ASP A 74 -0.42 -1.50 4.60
N VAL A 75 0.12 -0.90 5.66
CA VAL A 75 -0.68 -0.39 6.77
C VAL A 75 -0.64 1.13 6.83
N ARG A 76 -1.77 1.75 7.21
CA ARG A 76 -1.88 3.21 7.39
C ARG A 76 -2.56 3.53 8.71
N GLY A 77 -1.99 4.50 9.44
CA GLY A 77 -2.56 5.02 10.67
C GLY A 77 -3.40 6.29 10.42
N ALA A 78 -4.71 6.19 10.58
CA ALA A 78 -5.58 7.35 10.62
C ALA A 78 -5.61 7.90 12.05
N VAL A 79 -4.88 8.98 12.28
CA VAL A 79 -4.77 9.67 13.55
C VAL A 79 -5.53 10.99 13.45
N VAL A 80 -6.48 11.22 14.35
CA VAL A 80 -7.31 12.41 14.32
C VAL A 80 -7.23 13.16 15.64
N ARG A 81 -7.10 14.49 15.57
CA ARG A 81 -7.10 15.39 16.73
C ARG A 81 -7.94 16.63 16.39
N ASP A 82 -8.89 16.95 17.24
CA ASP A 82 -9.79 18.12 17.07
C ASP A 82 -10.50 18.15 15.71
N GLY A 83 -10.93 16.97 15.22
CA GLY A 83 -11.62 16.82 13.92
C GLY A 83 -10.70 16.88 12.69
N ARG A 84 -9.38 17.05 12.87
CA ARG A 84 -8.37 17.15 11.80
C ARG A 84 -7.55 15.88 11.69
N ILE A 85 -7.24 15.46 10.46
CA ILE A 85 -6.43 14.27 10.15
C ILE A 85 -4.94 14.60 10.16
N LEU A 86 -4.15 13.76 10.81
CA LEU A 86 -2.69 13.79 10.73
C LEU A 86 -2.23 13.27 9.37
N LEU A 87 -1.43 14.07 8.68
CA LEU A 87 -0.72 13.65 7.49
C LEU A 87 0.77 13.96 7.63
N VAL A 88 1.58 13.19 6.92
CA VAL A 88 3.02 13.39 6.77
C VAL A 88 3.34 13.74 5.33
N GLN A 89 4.33 14.62 5.11
CA GLN A 89 4.79 14.98 3.76
C GLN A 89 5.99 14.13 3.38
N GLU A 90 5.84 13.30 2.37
CA GLU A 90 6.87 12.41 1.84
C GLU A 90 8.01 13.19 1.17
N ARG A 91 9.26 12.80 1.41
CA ARG A 91 10.41 13.39 0.72
C ARG A 91 10.45 13.04 -0.77
N ARG A 92 9.94 11.85 -1.13
CA ARG A 92 10.02 11.32 -2.49
C ARG A 92 9.20 12.11 -3.51
N ASP A 93 7.95 12.44 -3.18
CA ASP A 93 7.01 13.09 -4.10
C ASP A 93 6.49 14.44 -3.59
N GLN A 94 6.92 14.85 -2.39
CA GLN A 94 6.54 16.11 -1.70
C GLN A 94 5.03 16.22 -1.48
N ARG A 95 4.32 15.09 -1.46
CA ARG A 95 2.89 15.01 -1.24
C ARG A 95 2.57 14.43 0.13
N TRP A 96 1.32 14.58 0.54
CA TRP A 96 0.87 14.23 1.88
C TRP A 96 0.12 12.89 1.91
N CYS A 97 0.33 12.11 2.96
CA CYS A 97 -0.38 10.85 3.17
C CYS A 97 -0.56 10.56 4.66
N MET A 98 -1.44 9.64 4.99
CA MET A 98 -1.48 9.04 6.32
C MET A 98 -0.14 8.29 6.57
N PRO A 99 0.46 8.42 7.77
CA PRO A 99 1.67 7.68 8.10
C PRO A 99 1.44 6.17 8.03
N GLY A 100 2.48 5.43 7.62
CA GLY A 100 2.43 3.98 7.47
C GLY A 100 3.23 3.46 6.28
N GLY A 101 3.46 2.15 6.21
CA GLY A 101 4.33 1.50 5.24
C GLY A 101 4.00 0.04 4.97
N TRP A 102 4.93 -0.65 4.35
CA TRP A 102 4.84 -2.08 4.09
C TRP A 102 4.94 -2.89 5.38
N ALA A 103 4.12 -3.97 5.46
CA ALA A 103 4.15 -4.88 6.59
C ALA A 103 5.46 -5.67 6.66
N ASP A 104 6.12 -5.64 7.80
CA ASP A 104 7.31 -6.41 8.08
C ASP A 104 6.98 -7.80 8.63
N VAL A 105 7.78 -8.79 8.20
CA VAL A 105 7.62 -10.17 8.66
C VAL A 105 7.97 -10.26 10.15
N GLY A 106 7.04 -10.81 10.92
CA GLY A 106 7.21 -11.02 12.37
C GLY A 106 6.57 -9.93 13.23
N GLU A 107 6.17 -8.80 12.67
CA GLU A 107 5.41 -7.78 13.39
C GLU A 107 3.89 -8.06 13.40
N ARG A 108 3.24 -7.73 14.49
CA ARG A 108 1.77 -7.71 14.52
C ARG A 108 1.27 -6.44 13.84
N PRO A 109 0.17 -6.49 13.06
CA PRO A 109 -0.33 -5.33 12.34
C PRO A 109 -0.57 -4.08 13.19
N SER A 110 -1.01 -4.27 14.45
CA SER A 110 -1.22 -3.17 15.39
C SER A 110 0.07 -2.57 15.94
N GLU A 111 1.10 -3.39 16.15
CA GLU A 111 2.42 -2.93 16.61
C GLU A 111 3.11 -2.17 15.48
N MET A 112 3.03 -2.71 14.27
CA MET A 112 3.61 -2.12 13.09
C MET A 112 3.01 -0.74 12.79
N VAL A 113 1.69 -0.60 12.69
CA VAL A 113 1.09 0.71 12.40
C VAL A 113 1.42 1.74 13.49
N ALA A 114 1.54 1.33 14.74
CA ALA A 114 1.93 2.23 15.83
C ALA A 114 3.41 2.66 15.71
N ARG A 115 4.29 1.76 15.28
CA ARG A 115 5.70 2.06 14.99
C ARG A 115 5.83 3.03 13.82
N GLU A 116 5.19 2.73 12.68
CA GLU A 116 5.20 3.58 11.49
C GLU A 116 4.71 5.01 11.81
N VAL A 117 3.58 5.13 12.51
CA VAL A 117 3.07 6.45 12.91
C VAL A 117 4.10 7.19 13.75
N TRP A 118 4.77 6.51 14.69
CA TRP A 118 5.79 7.14 15.51
C TRP A 118 7.04 7.53 14.74
N GLU A 119 7.54 6.65 13.88
CA GLU A 119 8.75 6.87 13.07
C GLU A 119 8.56 8.03 12.09
N GLU A 120 7.42 8.09 11.40
CA GLU A 120 7.15 9.08 10.37
C GLU A 120 6.61 10.43 10.90
N SER A 121 5.97 10.44 12.08
CA SER A 121 5.32 11.65 12.59
C SER A 121 5.76 12.11 13.97
N GLY A 122 6.42 11.26 14.77
CA GLY A 122 6.77 11.52 16.17
C GLY A 122 5.62 11.31 17.16
N PHE A 123 4.40 11.04 16.73
CA PHE A 123 3.28 10.75 17.61
C PHE A 123 3.26 9.28 18.02
N ARG A 124 3.07 9.04 19.32
CA ARG A 124 2.78 7.71 19.85
C ARG A 124 1.29 7.48 19.82
N VAL A 125 0.89 6.33 19.29
CA VAL A 125 -0.52 6.00 19.11
C VAL A 125 -0.85 4.60 19.62
N ARG A 126 -2.13 4.38 19.88
CA ARG A 126 -2.73 3.09 20.15
C ARG A 126 -3.75 2.80 19.04
N PRO A 127 -3.53 1.80 18.19
CA PRO A 127 -4.55 1.37 17.24
C PRO A 127 -5.81 0.88 17.97
N ALA A 128 -6.96 1.44 17.61
CA ALA A 128 -8.23 1.17 18.28
C ALA A 128 -9.13 0.22 17.48
N LYS A 129 -9.16 0.39 16.15
CA LYS A 129 -9.95 -0.45 15.24
C LYS A 129 -9.44 -0.38 13.80
N ILE A 130 -9.86 -1.32 12.96
CA ILE A 130 -9.68 -1.25 11.51
C ILE A 130 -10.80 -0.39 10.93
N ILE A 131 -10.43 0.60 10.11
CA ILE A 131 -11.36 1.41 9.31
C ILE A 131 -11.75 0.66 8.04
N GLY A 132 -10.79 0.06 7.38
CA GLY A 132 -11.06 -0.72 6.18
C GLY A 132 -9.83 -1.44 5.65
N ILE A 133 -10.11 -2.37 4.71
CA ILE A 133 -9.13 -3.09 3.91
C ILE A 133 -9.42 -2.79 2.44
N PHE A 134 -8.47 -2.21 1.74
CA PHE A 134 -8.65 -1.71 0.39
C PHE A 134 -7.64 -2.35 -0.56
N ASP A 135 -8.11 -2.75 -1.74
CA ASP A 135 -7.21 -3.08 -2.84
C ASP A 135 -6.38 -1.84 -3.20
N ALA A 136 -5.09 -1.89 -2.93
CA ALA A 136 -4.19 -0.77 -3.16
C ALA A 136 -4.01 -0.44 -4.64
N ASN A 137 -4.40 -1.31 -5.55
CA ASN A 137 -4.22 -1.19 -6.99
C ASN A 137 -5.47 -0.72 -7.74
N ARG A 138 -6.58 -0.46 -7.04
CA ARG A 138 -7.80 0.09 -7.63
C ARG A 138 -7.86 1.61 -7.47
N GLY A 139 -8.32 2.30 -8.52
CA GLY A 139 -8.44 3.75 -8.58
C GLY A 139 -7.54 4.40 -9.63
N ASN A 140 -7.52 5.74 -9.70
CA ASN A 140 -6.67 6.53 -10.62
C ASN A 140 -5.23 6.58 -10.12
N ARG A 141 -4.48 5.49 -10.28
CA ARG A 141 -3.11 5.36 -9.78
C ARG A 141 -2.12 5.03 -10.87
N PRO A 142 -0.83 5.36 -10.67
CA PRO A 142 0.24 4.72 -11.41
C PRO A 142 0.14 3.20 -11.24
N LEU A 143 0.29 2.48 -12.35
CA LEU A 143 0.21 1.03 -12.36
C LEU A 143 1.45 0.45 -11.69
N GLU A 144 1.27 -0.22 -10.56
CA GLU A 144 2.33 -0.94 -9.89
C GLU A 144 2.33 -2.43 -10.30
N CYS A 145 3.52 -3.02 -10.42
CA CYS A 145 3.63 -4.44 -10.74
C CYS A 145 3.13 -5.36 -9.62
N TYR A 146 3.15 -4.88 -8.38
CA TYR A 146 2.75 -5.68 -7.22
C TYR A 146 1.29 -5.45 -6.86
N HIS A 147 0.60 -6.54 -6.51
CA HIS A 147 -0.70 -6.45 -5.87
C HIS A 147 -0.52 -6.26 -4.37
N ALA A 148 -1.28 -5.34 -3.78
CA ALA A 148 -1.22 -5.06 -2.36
C ALA A 148 -2.61 -4.77 -1.77
N TYR A 149 -2.80 -5.13 -0.51
CA TYR A 149 -3.92 -4.66 0.30
C TYR A 149 -3.44 -3.57 1.24
N LYS A 150 -4.25 -2.54 1.37
CA LYS A 150 -4.01 -1.43 2.29
C LYS A 150 -4.97 -1.56 3.47
N VAL A 151 -4.40 -1.74 4.67
CA VAL A 151 -5.16 -1.82 5.92
C VAL A 151 -5.06 -0.48 6.64
N VAL A 152 -6.20 0.20 6.80
CA VAL A 152 -6.27 1.49 7.48
C VAL A 152 -6.77 1.29 8.91
N PHE A 153 -5.96 1.70 9.89
CA PHE A 153 -6.27 1.65 11.31
C PHE A 153 -6.69 3.03 11.82
N PHE A 154 -7.72 3.09 12.63
CA PHE A 154 -7.99 4.25 13.46
C PHE A 154 -7.11 4.19 14.70
N CYS A 155 -6.37 5.27 14.98
CA CYS A 155 -5.38 5.31 16.04
C CYS A 155 -5.62 6.48 16.99
N ASP A 156 -5.68 6.19 18.28
CA ASP A 156 -5.75 7.18 19.35
C ASP A 156 -4.34 7.69 19.71
N ILE A 157 -4.16 9.00 19.83
CA ILE A 157 -2.89 9.58 20.31
C ILE A 157 -2.72 9.28 21.79
N THR A 158 -1.56 8.74 22.15
CA THR A 158 -1.17 8.46 23.55
C THR A 158 -0.03 9.35 24.04
N GLY A 159 0.63 10.11 23.15
CA GLY A 159 1.71 11.03 23.47
C GLY A 159 2.55 11.39 22.23
N GLY A 160 3.70 12.00 22.49
CA GLY A 160 4.59 12.46 21.43
C GLY A 160 4.21 13.83 20.90
N GLU A 161 5.02 14.33 19.97
CA GLU A 161 4.85 15.62 19.30
C GLU A 161 5.28 15.49 17.84
N ALA A 162 4.81 16.40 16.99
CA ALA A 162 5.15 16.40 15.56
C ALA A 162 6.66 16.50 15.36
N ARG A 163 7.20 15.60 14.56
CA ARG A 163 8.62 15.51 14.24
C ARG A 163 8.76 14.96 12.81
N ASP A 164 9.59 15.59 11.99
CA ASP A 164 10.04 15.04 10.73
C ASP A 164 10.96 13.84 10.94
N SER A 165 11.22 13.11 9.87
CA SER A 165 12.06 11.91 9.88
C SER A 165 12.97 11.87 8.65
N ASP A 166 13.73 10.79 8.52
CA ASP A 166 14.52 10.57 7.30
C ASP A 166 13.64 10.37 6.05
N GLU A 167 12.40 9.91 6.22
CA GLU A 167 11.44 9.64 5.14
C GLU A 167 10.46 10.80 4.93
N THR A 168 10.12 11.54 5.96
CA THR A 168 9.15 12.64 5.94
C THR A 168 9.81 13.99 6.18
N MET A 169 9.29 15.04 5.56
CA MET A 169 9.83 16.40 5.64
C MET A 169 8.92 17.38 6.39
N ALA A 170 7.68 17.00 6.64
CA ALA A 170 6.73 17.78 7.43
C ALA A 170 5.62 16.89 7.98
N VAL A 171 5.04 17.30 9.10
CA VAL A 171 3.96 16.62 9.82
C VAL A 171 2.95 17.66 10.26
N ASP A 172 1.67 17.52 9.90
CA ASP A 172 0.64 18.47 10.33
C ASP A 172 -0.75 17.83 10.35
N PHE A 173 -1.71 18.53 10.96
CA PHE A 173 -3.12 18.16 11.03
C PHE A 173 -3.95 19.02 10.08
N PHE A 174 -4.73 18.39 9.20
CA PHE A 174 -5.52 19.05 8.17
C PHE A 174 -7.02 18.84 8.36
N ASP A 175 -7.79 19.85 8.10
CA ASP A 175 -9.23 19.73 7.97
C ASP A 175 -9.58 18.87 6.75
N PHE A 176 -10.58 18.00 6.87
CA PHE A 176 -10.98 17.12 5.77
C PHE A 176 -11.50 17.87 4.54
N ASP A 177 -11.94 19.12 4.71
CA ASP A 177 -12.43 19.99 3.63
C ASP A 177 -11.31 20.88 3.03
N ALA A 178 -10.09 20.84 3.62
CA ALA A 178 -8.93 21.64 3.20
C ALA A 178 -7.65 20.80 3.16
N LEU A 179 -7.72 19.66 2.46
CA LEU A 179 -6.59 18.74 2.34
C LEU A 179 -5.51 19.27 1.40
N PRO A 180 -4.23 19.06 1.74
CA PRO A 180 -3.12 19.38 0.84
C PRO A 180 -3.07 18.38 -0.33
N PRO A 181 -2.19 18.59 -1.34
CA PRO A 181 -1.97 17.63 -2.41
C PRO A 181 -1.57 16.25 -1.86
N LEU A 182 -2.41 15.23 -2.09
CA LEU A 182 -2.21 13.89 -1.54
C LEU A 182 -1.26 13.05 -2.41
N SER A 183 -0.43 12.23 -1.74
CA SER A 183 0.25 11.08 -2.35
C SER A 183 -0.78 9.99 -2.58
N SER A 184 -1.43 10.00 -3.74
CA SER A 184 -2.60 9.18 -4.06
C SER A 184 -2.33 7.67 -4.00
N ASP A 185 -1.07 7.26 -4.18
CA ASP A 185 -0.62 5.87 -4.06
C ASP A 185 -0.67 5.37 -2.61
N ARG A 186 -0.48 6.30 -1.66
CA ARG A 186 -0.47 6.01 -0.23
C ARG A 186 -1.80 6.32 0.44
N THR A 187 -2.35 7.51 0.14
CA THR A 187 -3.63 7.97 0.71
C THR A 187 -4.46 8.64 -0.37
N ASN A 188 -5.70 8.26 -0.50
CA ASN A 188 -6.64 8.85 -1.46
C ASN A 188 -7.97 9.24 -0.80
N ASP A 189 -8.82 9.92 -1.56
CA ASP A 189 -10.12 10.43 -1.11
C ASP A 189 -11.01 9.34 -0.52
N ARG A 190 -10.97 8.11 -1.07
CA ARG A 190 -11.76 6.99 -0.56
C ARG A 190 -11.36 6.63 0.87
N HIS A 191 -10.04 6.53 1.14
CA HIS A 191 -9.52 6.26 2.48
C HIS A 191 -9.99 7.34 3.47
N LEU A 192 -9.83 8.61 3.11
CA LEU A 192 -10.19 9.74 3.98
C LEU A 192 -11.71 9.88 4.16
N THR A 193 -12.51 9.57 3.15
CA THR A 193 -13.97 9.49 3.26
C THR A 193 -14.40 8.44 4.28
N GLU A 194 -13.76 7.25 4.27
CA GLU A 194 -14.05 6.22 5.25
C GLU A 194 -13.58 6.62 6.65
N VAL A 195 -12.40 7.25 6.80
CA VAL A 195 -11.97 7.81 8.09
C VAL A 195 -13.03 8.78 8.64
N GLN A 196 -13.49 9.70 7.81
CA GLN A 196 -14.51 10.68 8.19
C GLN A 196 -15.86 10.03 8.55
N ALA A 197 -16.26 8.97 7.84
CA ALA A 197 -17.46 8.21 8.15
C ALA A 197 -17.35 7.53 9.53
N HIS A 198 -16.20 6.98 9.87
CA HIS A 198 -15.93 6.39 11.18
C HIS A 198 -15.86 7.41 12.33
N LEU A 199 -15.51 8.67 12.04
CA LEU A 199 -15.60 9.76 13.02
C LEU A 199 -17.05 10.13 13.33
N ARG A 200 -17.93 10.13 12.31
CA ARG A 200 -19.37 10.42 12.47
C ARG A 200 -20.12 9.29 13.16
N ASP A 201 -19.72 8.04 12.89
CA ASP A 201 -20.29 6.83 13.49
C ASP A 201 -19.16 5.92 14.01
N PRO A 202 -18.81 6.03 15.30
CA PRO A 202 -17.80 5.18 15.92
C PRO A 202 -18.07 3.67 15.85
N ASN A 203 -19.33 3.26 15.67
CA ASN A 203 -19.74 1.85 15.59
C ASN A 203 -19.76 1.33 14.14
N ARG A 204 -19.44 2.17 13.16
CA ARG A 204 -19.36 1.77 11.75
C ARG A 204 -18.46 0.55 11.59
N LEU A 205 -18.93 -0.43 10.83
CA LEU A 205 -18.16 -1.61 10.47
C LEU A 205 -17.03 -1.24 9.53
N ALA A 206 -15.94 -2.04 9.54
CA ALA A 206 -14.83 -1.84 8.63
C ALA A 206 -15.28 -1.97 7.17
N ALA A 207 -14.83 -1.04 6.33
CA ALA A 207 -15.08 -1.07 4.90
C ALA A 207 -14.11 -2.04 4.19
N PHE A 208 -14.55 -2.61 3.06
CA PHE A 208 -13.69 -3.40 2.18
C PHE A 208 -14.15 -3.29 0.73
N ASP A 209 -13.32 -3.70 -0.23
CA ASP A 209 -13.64 -3.78 -1.66
C ASP A 209 -14.52 -4.97 -1.99
#